data_1a9b37ef0ee58e516637c4e7e0c4dd0c
#
_entry.id   1a9b37ef0ee58e516637c4e7e0c4dd0c
#
_cell.length_a   1.000
_cell.length_b   1.000
_cell.length_c   1.000
_cell.angle_alpha   90.00
_cell.angle_beta   90.00
_cell.angle_gamma   90.00
#
_symmetry.space_group_name_H-M   'P 1'
#
loop_
_entity.id
_entity.type
_entity.pdbx_description
1 polymer ?
#
loop_
_entity_poly.entity_id
_entity_poly.type
_entity_poly.pdbx_seq_one_letter_code
_entity_poly.pdbx_strand_id
1 'polypeptide(L)'
;VVGQDHIIGPGKLLRRAIEADRMGSIILFGPPGCGKTSLAEVIARVTHRHFARTSGVLANVAILREHLEAAQHRKRMRKLETILFIDEIHRFNKAQQDVLLPYVEEGAVTLVGATTHNPFYFINSPLTSRSQIFELEPLREEHVVTLLRRALAHPEGLGHLAIRAEEDALAHLAAVCEGDARRALNALEIGVLTTPPEADGTIHLTRGVIEESIQKKAVVYDHDE
;
A
#
# COMPACT_ATOMS: atom_id res chain seq x y z
N VAL A 1 7.82 5.91 3.94
CA VAL A 1 7.24 4.67 4.47
C VAL A 1 7.58 4.62 5.96
N VAL A 2 6.71 4.08 6.77
CA VAL A 2 6.87 3.96 8.22
C VAL A 2 6.74 2.49 8.59
N GLY A 3 7.58 2.01 9.52
CA GLY A 3 7.42 0.72 10.18
C GLY A 3 7.81 -0.54 9.39
N GLN A 4 8.57 -0.41 8.31
CA GLN A 4 9.03 -1.56 7.52
C GLN A 4 10.57 -1.60 7.43
N ASP A 5 11.25 -1.24 8.53
CA ASP A 5 12.71 -1.10 8.56
C ASP A 5 13.45 -2.42 8.32
N HIS A 6 12.81 -3.55 8.59
CA HIS A 6 13.36 -4.89 8.33
C HIS A 6 13.54 -5.18 6.83
N ILE A 7 12.82 -4.48 5.94
CA ILE A 7 12.93 -4.63 4.47
C ILE A 7 13.57 -3.40 3.80
N ILE A 8 13.23 -2.17 4.23
CA ILE A 8 13.68 -0.93 3.59
C ILE A 8 14.58 -0.06 4.47
N GLY A 9 14.94 -0.52 5.66
CA GLY A 9 15.90 0.15 6.52
C GLY A 9 17.29 0.27 5.88
N PRO A 10 18.20 1.07 6.47
CA PRO A 10 19.56 1.21 5.96
C PRO A 10 20.25 -0.13 5.76
N GLY A 11 20.86 -0.35 4.60
CA GLY A 11 21.59 -1.58 4.27
C GLY A 11 20.73 -2.80 3.92
N LYS A 12 19.42 -2.71 3.98
CA LYS A 12 18.52 -3.82 3.60
C LYS A 12 18.50 -4.04 2.08
N LEU A 13 18.23 -5.29 1.68
CA LEU A 13 18.32 -5.71 0.28
C LEU A 13 17.46 -4.85 -0.65
N LEU A 14 16.18 -4.69 -0.33
CA LEU A 14 15.26 -3.90 -1.16
C LEU A 14 15.73 -2.45 -1.29
N ARG A 15 16.16 -1.82 -0.19
CA ARG A 15 16.68 -0.47 -0.22
C ARG A 15 17.93 -0.35 -1.11
N ARG A 16 18.91 -1.24 -0.96
CA ARG A 16 20.11 -1.24 -1.79
C ARG A 16 19.79 -1.46 -3.28
N ALA A 17 18.81 -2.32 -3.58
CA ALA A 17 18.37 -2.57 -4.95
C ALA A 17 17.72 -1.32 -5.57
N ILE A 18 16.92 -0.58 -4.79
CA ILE A 18 16.31 0.69 -5.21
C ILE A 18 17.38 1.76 -5.44
N GLU A 19 18.30 1.95 -4.49
CA GLU A 19 19.37 2.95 -4.56
C GLU A 19 20.34 2.68 -5.73
N ALA A 20 20.57 1.41 -6.06
CA ALA A 20 21.42 1.02 -7.20
C ALA A 20 20.66 0.98 -8.54
N ASP A 21 19.35 1.26 -8.56
CA ASP A 21 18.46 1.08 -9.72
C ASP A 21 18.56 -0.32 -10.36
N ARG A 22 18.72 -1.34 -9.51
CA ARG A 22 18.86 -2.76 -9.88
C ARG A 22 17.70 -3.61 -9.34
N MET A 23 16.54 -3.00 -9.16
CA MET A 23 15.38 -3.69 -8.64
C MET A 23 14.74 -4.56 -9.73
N GLY A 24 14.66 -5.87 -9.48
CA GLY A 24 13.86 -6.82 -10.24
C GLY A 24 12.37 -6.79 -9.82
N SER A 25 11.61 -7.76 -10.33
CA SER A 25 10.21 -7.93 -9.90
C SER A 25 10.13 -8.36 -8.44
N ILE A 26 9.12 -7.87 -7.75
CA ILE A 26 8.91 -8.14 -6.32
C ILE A 26 7.44 -8.49 -6.04
N ILE A 27 7.23 -9.25 -4.98
CA ILE A 27 5.91 -9.51 -4.43
C ILE A 27 5.91 -9.04 -2.98
N LEU A 28 5.02 -8.09 -2.68
CA LEU A 28 4.80 -7.55 -1.34
C LEU A 28 3.64 -8.31 -0.70
N PHE A 29 3.95 -9.07 0.33
CA PHE A 29 2.99 -9.88 1.07
C PHE A 29 2.83 -9.30 2.47
N GLY A 30 1.61 -9.29 3.00
CA GLY A 30 1.36 -8.81 4.38
C GLY A 30 -0.07 -8.34 4.60
N PRO A 31 -0.44 -8.00 5.84
CA PRO A 31 -1.81 -7.64 6.23
C PRO A 31 -2.30 -6.37 5.51
N PRO A 32 -3.63 -6.12 5.51
CA PRO A 32 -4.17 -4.87 4.99
C PRO A 32 -3.61 -3.66 5.75
N GLY A 33 -3.53 -2.51 5.09
CA GLY A 33 -3.12 -1.25 5.70
C GLY A 33 -1.64 -1.13 6.11
N CYS A 34 -0.79 -2.15 5.90
CA CYS A 34 0.64 -2.11 6.27
C CYS A 34 1.54 -1.32 5.30
N GLY A 35 0.99 -0.76 4.20
CA GLY A 35 1.72 0.14 3.31
C GLY A 35 2.24 -0.46 1.99
N LYS A 36 1.76 -1.64 1.53
CA LYS A 36 2.18 -2.28 0.27
C LYS A 36 2.10 -1.34 -0.94
N THR A 37 0.95 -0.72 -1.15
CA THR A 37 0.73 0.22 -2.27
C THR A 37 1.62 1.46 -2.14
N SER A 38 1.69 2.05 -0.96
CA SER A 38 2.52 3.24 -0.70
C SER A 38 4.01 2.95 -0.92
N LEU A 39 4.47 1.75 -0.56
CA LEU A 39 5.85 1.34 -0.83
C LEU A 39 6.11 1.25 -2.34
N ALA A 40 5.20 0.64 -3.11
CA ALA A 40 5.32 0.54 -4.56
C ALA A 40 5.37 1.92 -5.24
N GLU A 41 4.53 2.86 -4.81
CA GLU A 41 4.51 4.24 -5.31
C GLU A 41 5.81 4.99 -5.00
N VAL A 42 6.33 4.83 -3.78
CA VAL A 42 7.63 5.40 -3.39
C VAL A 42 8.76 4.84 -4.23
N ILE A 43 8.78 3.52 -4.47
CA ILE A 43 9.77 2.87 -5.33
C ILE A 43 9.73 3.48 -6.73
N ALA A 44 8.54 3.57 -7.34
CA ALA A 44 8.39 4.13 -8.68
C ALA A 44 8.87 5.58 -8.77
N ARG A 45 8.58 6.39 -7.74
CA ARG A 45 9.01 7.79 -7.67
C ARG A 45 10.51 7.93 -7.53
N VAL A 46 11.14 7.12 -6.67
CA VAL A 46 12.61 7.18 -6.43
C VAL A 46 13.40 6.66 -7.62
N THR A 47 12.90 5.65 -8.32
CA THR A 47 13.55 5.08 -9.52
C THR A 47 13.17 5.82 -10.80
N HIS A 48 12.36 6.88 -10.75
CA HIS A 48 11.88 7.65 -11.91
C HIS A 48 11.20 6.80 -12.99
N ARG A 49 10.63 5.64 -12.61
CA ARG A 49 9.91 4.74 -13.50
C ARG A 49 8.44 5.15 -13.64
N HIS A 50 7.86 4.85 -14.78
CA HIS A 50 6.42 5.04 -14.96
C HIS A 50 5.65 4.06 -14.06
N PHE A 51 4.69 4.57 -13.30
CA PHE A 51 3.84 3.75 -12.43
C PHE A 51 2.51 3.45 -13.10
N ALA A 52 2.31 2.19 -13.46
CA ALA A 52 1.02 1.67 -13.96
C ALA A 52 0.40 0.81 -12.86
N ARG A 53 -0.88 1.03 -12.58
CA ARG A 53 -1.62 0.31 -11.54
C ARG A 53 -2.78 -0.46 -12.13
N THR A 54 -2.95 -1.69 -11.66
CA THR A 54 -4.14 -2.50 -11.90
C THR A 54 -4.49 -3.32 -10.66
N SER A 55 -5.60 -4.05 -10.70
CA SER A 55 -6.07 -4.86 -9.58
C SER A 55 -6.43 -6.26 -10.06
N GLY A 56 -6.09 -7.27 -9.26
CA GLY A 56 -6.48 -8.65 -9.50
C GLY A 56 -7.99 -8.90 -9.55
N VAL A 57 -8.78 -7.96 -9.03
CA VAL A 57 -10.25 -8.03 -9.07
C VAL A 57 -10.82 -7.49 -10.38
N LEU A 58 -10.21 -6.43 -10.92
CA LEU A 58 -10.76 -5.68 -12.06
C LEU A 58 -10.11 -6.03 -13.40
N ALA A 59 -8.85 -6.47 -13.38
CA ALA A 59 -8.10 -6.73 -14.60
C ALA A 59 -8.51 -8.06 -15.24
N ASN A 60 -8.82 -8.01 -16.53
CA ASN A 60 -8.88 -9.17 -17.40
C ASN A 60 -7.62 -9.24 -18.29
N VAL A 61 -7.48 -10.30 -19.08
CA VAL A 61 -6.33 -10.49 -19.99
C VAL A 61 -6.17 -9.34 -20.98
N ALA A 62 -7.26 -8.74 -21.46
CA ALA A 62 -7.22 -7.64 -22.43
C ALA A 62 -6.63 -6.37 -21.79
N ILE A 63 -7.12 -5.99 -20.59
CA ILE A 63 -6.59 -4.85 -19.83
C ILE A 63 -5.11 -5.05 -19.49
N LEU A 64 -4.71 -6.28 -19.11
CA LEU A 64 -3.31 -6.58 -18.85
C LEU A 64 -2.45 -6.37 -20.10
N ARG A 65 -2.87 -6.88 -21.24
CA ARG A 65 -2.15 -6.70 -22.52
C ARG A 65 -1.98 -5.22 -22.86
N GLU A 66 -3.01 -4.42 -22.70
CA GLU A 66 -2.93 -2.97 -22.92
C GLU A 66 -1.85 -2.31 -22.07
N HIS A 67 -1.80 -2.60 -20.77
CA HIS A 67 -0.74 -2.10 -19.88
C HIS A 67 0.65 -2.56 -20.30
N LEU A 68 0.80 -3.84 -20.67
CA LEU A 68 2.07 -4.45 -21.04
C LEU A 68 2.60 -3.92 -22.38
N GLU A 69 1.75 -3.80 -23.39
CA GLU A 69 2.08 -3.24 -24.71
C GLU A 69 2.45 -1.75 -24.57
N ALA A 70 1.70 -0.99 -23.78
CA ALA A 70 2.02 0.40 -23.48
C ALA A 70 3.37 0.55 -22.76
N ALA A 71 3.71 -0.38 -21.86
CA ALA A 71 5.00 -0.40 -21.18
C ALA A 71 6.14 -0.71 -22.17
N GLN A 72 5.96 -1.72 -23.03
CA GLN A 72 6.93 -2.08 -24.05
C GLN A 72 7.16 -0.92 -25.05
N HIS A 73 6.10 -0.24 -25.45
CA HIS A 73 6.18 0.95 -26.29
C HIS A 73 6.96 2.08 -25.61
N ARG A 74 6.67 2.39 -24.32
CA ARG A 74 7.43 3.40 -23.54
C ARG A 74 8.89 3.06 -23.45
N LYS A 75 9.23 1.80 -23.17
CA LYS A 75 10.63 1.34 -23.10
C LYS A 75 11.36 1.53 -24.43
N ARG A 76 10.74 1.15 -25.55
CA ARG A 76 11.34 1.29 -26.89
C ARG A 76 11.52 2.74 -27.32
N MET A 77 10.48 3.57 -27.16
CA MET A 77 10.46 4.93 -27.69
C MET A 77 11.13 5.95 -26.75
N ARG A 78 11.01 5.78 -25.45
CA ARG A 78 11.45 6.79 -24.47
C ARG A 78 12.54 6.30 -23.52
N LYS A 79 12.96 5.04 -23.61
CA LYS A 79 13.86 4.38 -22.63
C LYS A 79 13.32 4.46 -21.19
N LEU A 80 12.00 4.63 -21.05
CA LEU A 80 11.33 4.75 -19.76
C LEU A 80 10.81 3.39 -19.33
N GLU A 81 11.34 2.90 -18.24
CA GLU A 81 10.91 1.66 -17.62
C GLU A 81 9.56 1.84 -16.91
N THR A 82 8.82 0.76 -16.77
CA THR A 82 7.49 0.76 -16.15
C THR A 82 7.47 -0.20 -14.97
N ILE A 83 7.03 0.29 -13.80
CA ILE A 83 6.57 -0.54 -12.71
C ILE A 83 5.09 -0.84 -12.96
N LEU A 84 4.76 -2.12 -13.11
CA LEU A 84 3.37 -2.57 -13.13
C LEU A 84 3.00 -3.06 -11.72
N PHE A 85 2.23 -2.24 -11.01
CA PHE A 85 1.70 -2.60 -9.70
C PHE A 85 0.37 -3.34 -9.86
N ILE A 86 0.29 -4.54 -9.29
CA ILE A 86 -0.91 -5.37 -9.29
C ILE A 86 -1.35 -5.59 -7.85
N ASP A 87 -2.43 -4.89 -7.47
CA ASP A 87 -3.05 -5.10 -6.16
C ASP A 87 -3.86 -6.40 -6.16
N GLU A 88 -3.85 -7.12 -5.03
CA GLU A 88 -4.54 -8.41 -4.89
C GLU A 88 -4.16 -9.42 -5.99
N ILE A 89 -2.86 -9.55 -6.30
CA ILE A 89 -2.35 -10.40 -7.40
C ILE A 89 -2.74 -11.89 -7.23
N HIS A 90 -3.02 -12.34 -6.00
CA HIS A 90 -3.48 -13.71 -5.72
C HIS A 90 -4.84 -14.04 -6.37
N ARG A 91 -5.58 -13.03 -6.83
CA ARG A 91 -6.84 -13.22 -7.56
C ARG A 91 -6.66 -13.50 -9.04
N PHE A 92 -5.44 -13.38 -9.55
CA PHE A 92 -5.16 -13.73 -10.93
C PHE A 92 -5.23 -15.23 -11.16
N ASN A 93 -5.96 -15.63 -12.18
CA ASN A 93 -5.93 -16.99 -12.66
C ASN A 93 -4.62 -17.27 -13.45
N LYS A 94 -4.40 -18.54 -13.80
CA LYS A 94 -3.18 -18.96 -14.50
C LYS A 94 -2.96 -18.21 -15.81
N ALA A 95 -4.00 -18.02 -16.63
CA ALA A 95 -3.88 -17.32 -17.90
C ALA A 95 -3.46 -15.86 -17.75
N GLN A 96 -3.95 -15.16 -16.72
CA GLN A 96 -3.54 -13.80 -16.41
C GLN A 96 -2.08 -13.73 -15.94
N GLN A 97 -1.65 -14.70 -15.14
CA GLN A 97 -0.25 -14.78 -14.69
C GLN A 97 0.70 -15.11 -15.85
N ASP A 98 0.30 -16.02 -16.73
CA ASP A 98 1.12 -16.45 -17.88
C ASP A 98 1.33 -15.30 -18.90
N VAL A 99 0.37 -14.39 -19.05
CA VAL A 99 0.51 -13.20 -19.91
C VAL A 99 1.58 -12.23 -19.42
N LEU A 100 1.85 -12.18 -18.10
CA LEU A 100 2.88 -11.31 -17.53
C LEU A 100 4.31 -11.79 -17.83
N LEU A 101 4.50 -13.11 -17.94
CA LEU A 101 5.82 -13.73 -17.98
C LEU A 101 6.75 -13.18 -19.08
N PRO A 102 6.35 -13.10 -20.35
CA PRO A 102 7.26 -12.62 -21.41
C PRO A 102 7.74 -11.20 -21.14
N TYR A 103 6.87 -10.32 -20.67
CA TYR A 103 7.20 -8.91 -20.43
C TYR A 103 8.07 -8.70 -19.19
N VAL A 104 7.94 -9.57 -18.20
CA VAL A 104 8.81 -9.59 -17.01
C VAL A 104 10.20 -10.12 -17.41
N GLU A 105 10.27 -11.20 -18.21
CA GLU A 105 11.51 -11.79 -18.70
C GLU A 105 12.31 -10.84 -19.59
N GLU A 106 11.63 -10.13 -20.50
CA GLU A 106 12.25 -9.11 -21.36
C GLU A 106 12.57 -7.81 -20.63
N GLY A 107 12.14 -7.70 -19.36
CA GLY A 107 12.28 -6.48 -18.58
C GLY A 107 11.50 -5.30 -19.15
N ALA A 108 10.43 -5.55 -19.93
CA ALA A 108 9.54 -4.50 -20.40
C ALA A 108 8.76 -3.88 -19.24
N VAL A 109 8.46 -4.68 -18.22
CA VAL A 109 7.89 -4.23 -16.95
C VAL A 109 8.70 -4.81 -15.78
N THR A 110 8.76 -4.04 -14.70
CA THR A 110 9.12 -4.53 -13.36
C THR A 110 7.81 -4.78 -12.63
N LEU A 111 7.50 -6.04 -12.34
CA LEU A 111 6.28 -6.39 -11.62
C LEU A 111 6.44 -6.06 -10.13
N VAL A 112 5.44 -5.38 -9.57
CA VAL A 112 5.27 -5.24 -8.12
C VAL A 112 3.89 -5.78 -7.76
N GLY A 113 3.84 -7.04 -7.35
CA GLY A 113 2.60 -7.68 -6.88
C GLY A 113 2.35 -7.37 -5.41
N ALA A 114 1.11 -7.06 -5.05
CA ALA A 114 0.69 -6.94 -3.65
C ALA A 114 -0.37 -8.00 -3.32
N THR A 115 -0.25 -8.62 -2.15
CA THR A 115 -1.18 -9.65 -1.69
C THR A 115 -1.27 -9.68 -0.17
N THR A 116 -2.43 -10.10 0.34
CA THR A 116 -2.64 -10.42 1.77
C THR A 116 -2.48 -11.91 2.06
N HIS A 117 -2.38 -12.75 1.01
CA HIS A 117 -2.26 -14.19 1.11
C HIS A 117 -0.83 -14.64 0.82
N ASN A 118 -0.43 -15.77 1.36
CA ASN A 118 0.90 -16.32 1.10
C ASN A 118 1.09 -16.58 -0.40
N PRO A 119 2.05 -15.88 -1.05
CA PRO A 119 2.20 -15.90 -2.51
C PRO A 119 2.55 -17.29 -3.07
N PHE A 120 3.16 -18.16 -2.31
CA PHE A 120 3.54 -19.51 -2.75
C PHE A 120 2.34 -20.42 -3.07
N TYR A 121 1.15 -20.11 -2.58
CA TYR A 121 -0.07 -20.88 -2.86
C TYR A 121 -0.85 -20.35 -4.06
N PHE A 122 -0.69 -19.08 -4.41
CA PHE A 122 -1.56 -18.41 -5.39
C PHE A 122 -0.82 -17.95 -6.64
N ILE A 123 0.50 -17.75 -6.55
CA ILE A 123 1.30 -17.29 -7.68
C ILE A 123 2.07 -18.46 -8.25
N ASN A 124 2.02 -18.62 -9.58
CA ASN A 124 2.68 -19.73 -10.25
C ASN A 124 4.20 -19.66 -10.10
N SER A 125 4.85 -20.85 -10.14
CA SER A 125 6.29 -20.98 -9.98
C SER A 125 7.12 -20.14 -10.95
N PRO A 126 6.73 -19.95 -12.24
CA PRO A 126 7.47 -19.10 -13.16
C PRO A 126 7.54 -17.63 -12.73
N LEU A 127 6.48 -17.06 -12.18
CA LEU A 127 6.51 -15.69 -11.66
C LEU A 127 7.24 -15.60 -10.32
N THR A 128 7.00 -16.57 -9.43
CA THR A 128 7.64 -16.60 -8.11
C THR A 128 9.16 -16.72 -8.23
N SER A 129 9.66 -17.57 -9.14
CA SER A 129 11.10 -17.75 -9.36
C SER A 129 11.81 -16.51 -9.93
N ARG A 130 11.06 -15.59 -10.53
CA ARG A 130 11.55 -14.32 -11.11
C ARG A 130 11.30 -13.12 -10.23
N SER A 131 10.69 -13.32 -9.06
CA SER A 131 10.32 -12.26 -8.15
C SER A 131 10.95 -12.48 -6.78
N GLN A 132 11.37 -11.40 -6.13
CA GLN A 132 11.74 -11.44 -4.72
C GLN A 132 10.49 -11.20 -3.87
N ILE A 133 10.31 -12.00 -2.84
CA ILE A 133 9.16 -11.89 -1.95
C ILE A 133 9.60 -11.15 -0.69
N PHE A 134 8.88 -10.08 -0.36
CA PHE A 134 9.08 -9.30 0.85
C PHE A 134 7.82 -9.34 1.69
N GLU A 135 7.97 -9.77 2.94
CA GLU A 135 6.89 -9.78 3.92
C GLU A 135 6.85 -8.44 4.66
N LEU A 136 5.71 -7.76 4.60
CA LEU A 136 5.42 -6.57 5.39
C LEU A 136 4.74 -6.99 6.68
N GLU A 137 5.22 -6.45 7.79
CA GLU A 137 4.63 -6.67 9.10
C GLU A 137 3.47 -5.70 9.38
N PRO A 138 2.54 -6.07 10.29
CA PRO A 138 1.57 -5.12 10.82
C PRO A 138 2.29 -3.89 11.40
N LEU A 139 1.73 -2.72 11.22
CA LEU A 139 2.29 -1.52 11.83
C LEU A 139 2.10 -1.56 13.34
N ARG A 140 3.15 -1.21 14.09
CA ARG A 140 3.04 -1.02 15.55
C ARG A 140 2.27 0.27 15.84
N GLU A 141 1.69 0.38 17.02
CA GLU A 141 0.93 1.56 17.45
C GLU A 141 1.72 2.86 17.27
N GLU A 142 3.00 2.88 17.63
CA GLU A 142 3.89 4.04 17.45
C GLU A 142 4.02 4.49 15.98
N HIS A 143 4.00 3.52 15.05
CA HIS A 143 4.01 3.80 13.62
C HIS A 143 2.70 4.42 13.16
N VAL A 144 1.57 3.90 13.64
CA VAL A 144 0.24 4.42 13.32
C VAL A 144 0.09 5.84 13.87
N VAL A 145 0.46 6.09 15.14
CA VAL A 145 0.47 7.45 15.73
C VAL A 145 1.31 8.42 14.89
N THR A 146 2.48 7.98 14.43
CA THR A 146 3.33 8.80 13.55
C THR A 146 2.63 9.15 12.24
N LEU A 147 1.89 8.21 11.65
CA LEU A 147 1.11 8.47 10.42
C LEU A 147 -0.06 9.42 10.67
N LEU A 148 -0.78 9.25 11.77
CA LEU A 148 -1.88 10.14 12.18
C LEU A 148 -1.39 11.58 12.36
N ARG A 149 -0.29 11.79 13.10
CA ARG A 149 0.31 13.11 13.28
C ARG A 149 0.74 13.74 11.94
N ARG A 150 1.31 12.93 11.03
CA ARG A 150 1.65 13.41 9.69
C ARG A 150 0.42 13.83 8.89
N ALA A 151 -0.67 13.08 8.97
CA ALA A 151 -1.92 13.42 8.29
C ALA A 151 -2.52 14.72 8.81
N LEU A 152 -2.46 14.95 10.13
CA LEU A 152 -2.90 16.19 10.78
C LEU A 152 -2.04 17.39 10.40
N ALA A 153 -0.75 17.21 10.15
CA ALA A 153 0.18 18.31 9.86
C ALA A 153 0.37 18.60 8.36
N HIS A 154 0.06 17.65 7.48
CA HIS A 154 0.36 17.78 6.04
C HIS A 154 -0.68 18.65 5.33
N PRO A 155 -0.25 19.65 4.51
CA PRO A 155 -1.17 20.53 3.78
C PRO A 155 -2.16 19.83 2.85
N GLU A 156 -1.71 18.74 2.19
CA GLU A 156 -2.56 17.90 1.33
C GLU A 156 -3.43 16.91 2.14
N GLY A 157 -3.22 16.82 3.46
CA GLY A 157 -4.06 16.08 4.39
C GLY A 157 -5.01 17.03 5.13
N LEU A 158 -5.00 16.92 6.45
CA LEU A 158 -5.86 17.71 7.34
C LEU A 158 -5.20 19.01 7.85
N GLY A 159 -3.93 19.26 7.48
CA GLY A 159 -3.14 20.39 7.98
C GLY A 159 -3.61 21.78 7.55
N HIS A 160 -4.64 21.87 6.71
CA HIS A 160 -5.34 23.12 6.36
C HIS A 160 -6.44 23.50 7.35
N LEU A 161 -6.78 22.62 8.28
CA LEU A 161 -7.77 22.82 9.34
C LEU A 161 -7.08 23.11 10.67
N ALA A 162 -7.72 23.94 11.51
CA ALA A 162 -7.29 24.15 12.88
C ALA A 162 -7.75 22.96 13.74
N ILE A 163 -6.88 22.00 13.99
CA ILE A 163 -7.21 20.77 14.72
C ILE A 163 -6.36 20.68 15.99
N ARG A 164 -7.02 20.39 17.09
CA ARG A 164 -6.41 20.02 18.37
C ARG A 164 -6.77 18.59 18.69
N ALA A 165 -5.82 17.66 18.45
CA ALA A 165 -5.99 16.26 18.78
C ALA A 165 -5.34 15.94 20.12
N GLU A 166 -6.06 15.25 20.99
CA GLU A 166 -5.53 14.72 22.24
C GLU A 166 -4.61 13.53 21.98
N GLU A 167 -3.49 13.44 22.71
CA GLU A 167 -2.52 12.34 22.52
C GLU A 167 -3.12 10.97 22.84
N ASP A 168 -3.96 10.89 23.86
CA ASP A 168 -4.66 9.65 24.21
C ASP A 168 -5.70 9.24 23.17
N ALA A 169 -6.32 10.20 22.46
CA ALA A 169 -7.20 9.92 21.33
C ALA A 169 -6.45 9.28 20.17
N LEU A 170 -5.27 9.80 19.81
CA LEU A 170 -4.42 9.22 18.78
C LEU A 170 -3.86 7.84 19.17
N ALA A 171 -3.44 7.69 20.43
CA ALA A 171 -2.95 6.42 20.97
C ALA A 171 -4.06 5.35 20.96
N HIS A 172 -5.28 5.72 21.39
CA HIS A 172 -6.43 4.84 21.37
C HIS A 172 -6.77 4.39 19.94
N LEU A 173 -6.79 5.34 18.99
CA LEU A 173 -7.05 5.04 17.58
C LEU A 173 -6.01 4.06 17.01
N ALA A 174 -4.74 4.26 17.33
CA ALA A 174 -3.67 3.38 16.89
C ALA A 174 -3.82 1.95 17.45
N ALA A 175 -4.17 1.82 18.75
CA ALA A 175 -4.37 0.53 19.40
C ALA A 175 -5.55 -0.25 18.79
N VAL A 176 -6.70 0.40 18.58
CA VAL A 176 -7.93 -0.26 18.07
C VAL A 176 -7.81 -0.65 16.59
N CYS A 177 -6.94 0.03 15.82
CA CYS A 177 -6.76 -0.28 14.39
C CYS A 177 -5.81 -1.47 14.14
N GLU A 178 -5.18 -2.05 15.15
CA GLU A 178 -4.40 -3.30 15.06
C GLU A 178 -3.37 -3.29 13.91
N GLY A 179 -2.73 -2.16 13.68
CA GLY A 179 -1.71 -2.00 12.64
C GLY A 179 -2.23 -1.71 11.22
N ASP A 180 -3.54 -1.53 11.04
CA ASP A 180 -4.13 -1.09 9.77
C ASP A 180 -4.18 0.44 9.70
N ALA A 181 -3.18 1.05 9.04
CA ALA A 181 -3.11 2.50 8.86
C ALA A 181 -4.28 3.07 8.03
N ARG A 182 -4.83 2.31 7.09
CA ARG A 182 -5.97 2.77 6.28
C ARG A 182 -7.20 2.98 7.16
N ARG A 183 -7.46 2.01 8.04
CA ARG A 183 -8.55 2.09 9.01
C ARG A 183 -8.35 3.26 9.98
N ALA A 184 -7.12 3.46 10.46
CA ALA A 184 -6.80 4.55 11.36
C ALA A 184 -6.96 5.92 10.70
N LEU A 185 -6.47 6.10 9.48
CA LEU A 185 -6.60 7.35 8.74
C LEU A 185 -8.05 7.68 8.37
N ASN A 186 -8.84 6.67 7.97
CA ASN A 186 -10.27 6.86 7.70
C ASN A 186 -11.04 7.30 8.96
N ALA A 187 -10.78 6.67 10.10
CA ALA A 187 -11.45 7.05 11.36
C ALA A 187 -11.03 8.46 11.82
N LEU A 188 -9.74 8.82 11.64
CA LEU A 188 -9.27 10.17 11.89
C LEU A 188 -10.00 11.21 11.03
N GLU A 189 -10.08 10.94 9.71
CA GLU A 189 -10.75 11.83 8.75
C GLU A 189 -12.24 12.00 9.10
N ILE A 190 -12.95 10.91 9.40
CA ILE A 190 -14.35 10.96 9.83
C ILE A 190 -14.47 11.79 11.11
N GLY A 191 -13.64 11.54 12.12
CA GLY A 191 -13.64 12.28 13.37
C GLY A 191 -13.44 13.79 13.18
N VAL A 192 -12.51 14.17 12.31
CA VAL A 192 -12.26 15.59 12.01
C VAL A 192 -13.43 16.22 11.25
N LEU A 193 -13.91 15.58 10.19
CA LEU A 193 -14.92 16.17 9.28
C LEU A 193 -16.32 16.21 9.90
N THR A 194 -16.61 15.38 10.89
CA THR A 194 -17.92 15.31 11.56
C THR A 194 -17.98 16.07 12.87
N THR A 195 -16.85 16.52 13.43
CA THR A 195 -16.79 17.29 14.66
C THR A 195 -16.96 18.76 14.35
N PRO A 196 -18.00 19.43 14.89
CA PRO A 196 -18.17 20.88 14.72
C PRO A 196 -17.01 21.63 15.39
N PRO A 197 -16.52 22.72 14.76
CA PRO A 197 -15.50 23.55 15.37
C PRO A 197 -16.01 24.28 16.62
N GLU A 198 -15.12 24.50 17.57
CA GLU A 198 -15.38 25.35 18.74
C GLU A 198 -15.53 26.81 18.34
N ALA A 199 -15.87 27.72 19.33
CA ALA A 199 -16.09 29.12 19.08
C ALA A 199 -14.88 29.87 18.47
N ASP A 200 -13.67 29.35 18.66
CA ASP A 200 -12.41 29.85 18.08
C ASP A 200 -12.10 29.27 16.69
N GLY A 201 -12.97 28.40 16.16
CA GLY A 201 -12.79 27.73 14.89
C GLY A 201 -11.93 26.44 14.97
N THR A 202 -11.51 26.01 16.15
CA THR A 202 -10.69 24.82 16.36
C THR A 202 -11.56 23.57 16.45
N ILE A 203 -11.17 22.49 15.74
CA ILE A 203 -11.80 21.17 15.85
C ILE A 203 -11.06 20.40 16.96
N HIS A 204 -11.79 20.05 18.02
CA HIS A 204 -11.22 19.33 19.15
C HIS A 204 -11.49 17.83 19.04
N LEU A 205 -10.45 17.06 18.77
CA LEU A 205 -10.50 15.60 18.69
C LEU A 205 -10.19 15.00 20.06
N THR A 206 -11.23 14.65 20.76
CA THR A 206 -11.16 13.93 22.03
C THR A 206 -11.20 12.41 21.78
N ARG A 207 -10.86 11.65 22.80
CA ARG A 207 -10.99 10.19 22.77
C ARG A 207 -12.43 9.76 22.48
N GLY A 208 -13.45 10.40 23.05
CA GLY A 208 -14.87 10.10 22.81
C GLY A 208 -15.25 10.24 21.33
N VAL A 209 -14.83 11.33 20.68
CA VAL A 209 -15.04 11.56 19.23
C VAL A 209 -14.41 10.43 18.41
N ILE A 210 -13.21 10.02 18.75
CA ILE A 210 -12.52 8.92 18.03
C ILE A 210 -13.24 7.59 18.26
N GLU A 211 -13.69 7.27 19.45
CA GLU A 211 -14.44 6.04 19.75
C GLU A 211 -15.72 5.95 18.91
N GLU A 212 -16.44 7.05 18.74
CA GLU A 212 -17.63 7.12 17.87
C GLU A 212 -17.29 7.00 16.38
N SER A 213 -16.14 7.51 15.96
CA SER A 213 -15.68 7.50 14.56
C SER A 213 -15.14 6.12 14.12
N ILE A 214 -14.80 5.25 15.06
CA ILE A 214 -14.31 3.90 14.77
C ILE A 214 -15.49 2.99 14.46
N GLN A 215 -15.68 2.63 13.19
CA GLN A 215 -16.64 1.60 12.82
C GLN A 215 -16.21 0.25 13.42
N LYS A 216 -17.11 -0.37 14.20
CA LYS A 216 -16.88 -1.73 14.71
C LYS A 216 -16.68 -2.66 13.51
N LYS A 217 -15.63 -3.49 13.54
CA LYS A 217 -15.50 -4.62 12.62
C LYS A 217 -16.82 -5.41 12.69
N ALA A 218 -17.51 -5.58 11.56
CA ALA A 218 -18.54 -6.60 11.48
C ALA A 218 -17.84 -7.93 11.79
N VAL A 219 -18.28 -8.60 12.84
CA VAL A 219 -17.82 -9.97 13.15
C VAL A 219 -18.41 -10.83 12.05
N VAL A 220 -17.63 -11.14 11.04
CA VAL A 220 -17.98 -12.14 10.04
C VAL A 220 -17.82 -13.47 10.76
N TYR A 221 -18.93 -14.03 11.20
CA TYR A 221 -18.98 -15.45 11.53
C TYR A 221 -18.92 -16.18 10.19
N ASP A 222 -17.77 -16.75 9.85
CA ASP A 222 -17.71 -17.81 8.86
C ASP A 222 -18.52 -18.98 9.43
N HIS A 223 -19.73 -19.14 8.91
CA HIS A 223 -20.47 -20.38 9.02
C HIS A 223 -19.84 -21.34 8.01
N ASP A 224 -18.80 -22.06 8.45
CA ASP A 224 -18.43 -23.32 7.84
C ASP A 224 -19.49 -24.35 8.22
N GLU A 225 -20.38 -24.70 7.30
CA GLU A 225 -21.09 -25.98 7.22
C GLU A 225 -20.72 -26.69 5.92
#